data_e2767aeb0400fb43a0dbfd84405eb83c
#
_entry.id   e2767aeb0400fb43a0dbfd84405eb83c
#
_cell.length_a   1.000
_cell.length_b   1.000
_cell.length_c   1.000
_cell.angle_alpha   90.00
_cell.angle_beta   90.00
_cell.angle_gamma   90.00
#
_symmetry.space_group_name_H-M   'P 1'
#
loop_
_entity.id
_entity.type
_entity.pdbx_description
1 polymer ?
#
loop_
_entity_poly.entity_id
_entity_poly.type
_entity_poly.pdbx_seq_one_letter_code
_entity_poly.pdbx_strand_id
1 'polypeptide(L)'
;MPVHRSRTAALLTAAATLALGAFALATHSGPAAAHGAAMTPGARTYLCWKDGLTGTGEIRPNNPACSSAVAENGANSLYNWFSVLRSDAGGRTVGFIPDGKLCSGGNPNFSGYDAARNDWPITHLTAGRSMEFRYSNWAHHPGTFYFYVTKDSWSPNRPLAWSDLEEQPFLQVTNPPQRGAVGTNDGHYYFTGNLPSNKSGRHIIYSRWVRSDSQENFFGCSDVTFDGGNGEVTGIGSGGSNPPTTAPPTTAPPTTAPPTSPPPVTTSPTMPAGSCMAVYKVVTAWGGGFQGEVTIMNHSTRTYSGWTANWTWPSGQTINQVWNGTLSGSGASVSVSNAAYNGSVPPEGTTTFGFTANFSGTNTLPTVTCTGR
;
A
#
# COMPACT_ATOMS: atom_id res chain seq x y z
N MET A 1 -37.04 -32.87 -79.23
CA MET A 1 -35.56 -32.60 -79.27
C MET A 1 -35.16 -32.05 -77.94
N PRO A 2 -34.19 -32.61 -77.21
CA PRO A 2 -34.18 -32.58 -75.76
C PRO A 2 -33.54 -31.38 -75.20
N VAL A 3 -34.12 -30.95 -74.07
CA VAL A 3 -33.68 -29.88 -73.18
C VAL A 3 -32.57 -30.36 -72.22
N HIS A 4 -31.36 -29.80 -72.27
CA HIS A 4 -30.37 -30.01 -71.25
C HIS A 4 -30.55 -28.93 -70.18
N ARG A 5 -30.96 -29.32 -68.99
CA ARG A 5 -30.90 -28.53 -67.77
C ARG A 5 -29.55 -28.76 -67.10
N SER A 6 -28.73 -27.75 -67.06
CA SER A 6 -27.49 -27.72 -66.30
C SER A 6 -27.74 -27.59 -64.79
N ARG A 7 -27.23 -28.55 -64.06
CA ARG A 7 -27.14 -28.54 -62.57
C ARG A 7 -25.85 -27.84 -62.19
N THR A 8 -25.93 -26.60 -61.79
CA THR A 8 -24.84 -25.88 -61.11
C THR A 8 -25.40 -24.77 -60.23
N ALA A 9 -25.89 -25.14 -59.06
CA ALA A 9 -26.23 -24.20 -58.01
C ALA A 9 -26.32 -24.96 -56.67
N ALA A 10 -25.24 -25.34 -56.07
CA ALA A 10 -25.18 -25.76 -54.67
C ALA A 10 -23.73 -25.94 -54.19
N LEU A 11 -22.92 -24.89 -54.12
CA LEU A 11 -21.62 -24.94 -53.47
C LEU A 11 -21.09 -23.53 -53.09
N LEU A 12 -21.95 -22.62 -52.61
CA LEU A 12 -21.53 -21.28 -52.17
C LEU A 12 -22.19 -20.79 -50.87
N THR A 13 -22.55 -21.70 -49.96
CA THR A 13 -23.14 -21.30 -48.65
C THR A 13 -22.50 -21.95 -47.43
N ALA A 14 -21.27 -22.42 -47.52
CA ALA A 14 -20.56 -23.02 -46.38
C ALA A 14 -19.28 -22.28 -45.93
N ALA A 15 -18.99 -21.09 -46.43
CA ALA A 15 -17.76 -20.36 -46.12
C ALA A 15 -17.99 -19.04 -45.34
N ALA A 16 -19.23 -18.72 -44.93
CA ALA A 16 -19.56 -17.45 -44.28
C ALA A 16 -19.82 -17.54 -42.76
N THR A 17 -19.72 -18.70 -42.13
CA THR A 17 -20.03 -18.87 -40.68
C THR A 17 -18.86 -19.19 -39.79
N LEU A 18 -17.62 -19.10 -40.26
CA LEU A 18 -16.42 -19.35 -39.47
C LEU A 18 -15.60 -18.09 -39.16
N ALA A 19 -16.08 -16.90 -39.54
CA ALA A 19 -15.35 -15.62 -39.30
C ALA A 19 -15.88 -14.76 -38.15
N LEU A 20 -16.87 -15.22 -37.36
CA LEU A 20 -17.47 -14.47 -36.25
C LEU A 20 -17.15 -15.04 -34.85
N GLY A 21 -16.21 -15.96 -34.72
CA GLY A 21 -15.87 -16.63 -33.47
C GLY A 21 -14.59 -16.13 -32.76
N ALA A 22 -13.88 -15.14 -33.28
CA ALA A 22 -12.66 -14.61 -32.68
C ALA A 22 -12.84 -13.17 -32.22
N PHE A 23 -13.98 -12.83 -31.60
CA PHE A 23 -14.02 -11.64 -30.78
C PHE A 23 -13.33 -11.98 -29.45
N ALA A 24 -12.07 -11.56 -29.35
CA ALA A 24 -11.23 -11.65 -28.18
C ALA A 24 -12.05 -11.25 -26.94
N LEU A 25 -12.19 -12.19 -26.02
CA LEU A 25 -12.38 -11.89 -24.61
C LEU A 25 -11.14 -11.10 -24.15
N ALA A 26 -11.12 -9.79 -24.42
CA ALA A 26 -10.28 -8.88 -23.70
C ALA A 26 -10.79 -8.94 -22.26
N THR A 27 -10.26 -9.85 -21.47
CA THR A 27 -10.37 -9.82 -20.02
C THR A 27 -9.78 -8.48 -19.60
N HIS A 28 -10.64 -7.50 -19.36
CA HIS A 28 -10.26 -6.32 -18.63
C HIS A 28 -9.96 -6.81 -17.20
N SER A 29 -8.72 -7.24 -16.97
CA SER A 29 -8.20 -7.30 -15.61
C SER A 29 -8.31 -5.87 -15.10
N GLY A 30 -9.25 -5.64 -14.18
CA GLY A 30 -9.33 -4.36 -13.48
C GLY A 30 -7.94 -4.05 -12.93
N PRO A 31 -7.52 -2.79 -12.91
CA PRO A 31 -6.19 -2.43 -12.44
C PRO A 31 -6.01 -2.96 -11.02
N ALA A 32 -5.04 -3.85 -10.84
CA ALA A 32 -4.64 -4.26 -9.51
C ALA A 32 -4.22 -3.00 -8.74
N ALA A 33 -4.78 -2.79 -7.55
CA ALA A 33 -4.46 -1.62 -6.74
C ALA A 33 -3.00 -1.71 -6.31
N ALA A 34 -2.16 -0.76 -6.76
CA ALA A 34 -0.80 -0.61 -6.26
C ALA A 34 -0.82 0.07 -4.88
N HIS A 35 0.26 -0.08 -4.14
CA HIS A 35 0.45 0.59 -2.86
C HIS A 35 1.93 0.84 -2.62
N GLY A 36 2.25 2.08 -2.22
CA GLY A 36 3.61 2.45 -1.88
C GLY A 36 3.72 3.92 -1.50
N ALA A 37 4.72 4.25 -0.70
CA ALA A 37 5.08 5.61 -0.32
C ALA A 37 6.60 5.73 -0.14
N ALA A 38 7.14 6.95 -0.23
CA ALA A 38 8.56 7.18 0.03
C ALA A 38 8.91 6.82 1.48
N MET A 39 9.96 6.01 1.65
CA MET A 39 10.49 5.57 2.95
C MET A 39 11.79 6.28 3.30
N THR A 40 12.58 6.68 2.28
CA THR A 40 13.84 7.41 2.44
C THR A 40 14.02 8.35 1.24
N PRO A 41 13.96 9.68 1.45
CA PRO A 41 13.43 10.36 2.63
C PRO A 41 11.96 10.01 2.88
N GLY A 42 11.57 9.87 4.16
CA GLY A 42 10.25 9.36 4.51
C GLY A 42 9.11 10.36 4.22
N ALA A 43 8.06 9.91 3.56
CA ALA A 43 6.84 10.70 3.38
C ALA A 43 6.13 10.94 4.72
N ARG A 44 5.33 12.02 4.83
CA ARG A 44 4.56 12.38 6.04
C ARG A 44 3.77 11.18 6.58
N THR A 45 3.05 10.48 5.71
CA THR A 45 2.26 9.31 6.13
C THR A 45 3.13 8.18 6.68
N TYR A 46 4.27 7.88 6.05
CA TYR A 46 5.22 6.87 6.51
C TYR A 46 5.87 7.24 7.85
N LEU A 47 6.34 8.49 8.00
CA LEU A 47 6.97 8.93 9.24
C LEU A 47 5.96 9.05 10.39
N CYS A 48 4.74 9.50 10.11
CA CYS A 48 3.66 9.53 11.11
C CYS A 48 3.23 8.11 11.54
N TRP A 49 3.22 7.15 10.62
CA TRP A 49 3.03 5.74 10.97
C TRP A 49 4.14 5.25 11.90
N LYS A 50 5.41 5.53 11.59
CA LYS A 50 6.54 5.16 12.45
C LYS A 50 6.50 5.85 13.81
N ASP A 51 6.13 7.12 13.86
CA ASP A 51 5.98 7.90 15.09
C ASP A 51 4.90 7.31 16.01
N GLY A 52 3.80 6.85 15.41
CA GLY A 52 2.65 6.35 16.14
C GLY A 52 2.69 4.86 16.48
N LEU A 53 3.65 4.11 15.95
CA LEU A 53 3.68 2.66 16.11
C LEU A 53 4.00 2.27 17.56
N THR A 54 3.05 1.65 18.24
CA THR A 54 3.22 1.16 19.61
C THR A 54 3.65 -0.31 19.63
N GLY A 55 4.18 -0.77 20.77
CA GLY A 55 4.52 -2.18 20.97
C GLY A 55 3.34 -3.16 20.88
N THR A 56 2.11 -2.64 20.95
CA THR A 56 0.86 -3.41 20.77
C THR A 56 0.34 -3.38 19.34
N GLY A 57 1.00 -2.62 18.42
CA GLY A 57 0.58 -2.47 17.04
C GLY A 57 -0.53 -1.41 16.83
N GLU A 58 -1.00 -0.77 17.87
CA GLU A 58 -1.83 0.41 17.77
C GLU A 58 -1.00 1.58 17.21
N ILE A 59 -1.63 2.46 16.43
CA ILE A 59 -0.96 3.65 15.89
C ILE A 59 -1.46 4.88 16.61
N ARG A 60 -0.58 5.46 17.43
CA ARG A 60 -0.85 6.69 18.21
C ARG A 60 0.30 7.67 18.01
N PRO A 61 0.23 8.58 17.03
CA PRO A 61 1.28 9.56 16.80
C PRO A 61 1.55 10.43 18.02
N ASN A 62 2.82 10.63 18.33
CA ASN A 62 3.29 11.56 19.36
C ASN A 62 3.59 12.94 18.78
N ASN A 63 4.00 12.99 17.52
CA ASN A 63 4.25 14.23 16.80
C ASN A 63 2.95 15.03 16.62
N PRO A 64 2.93 16.36 16.95
CA PRO A 64 1.70 17.15 16.90
C PRO A 64 1.09 17.28 15.49
N ALA A 65 1.91 17.35 14.43
CA ALA A 65 1.40 17.39 13.06
C ALA A 65 0.74 16.05 12.66
N CYS A 66 1.39 14.93 13.00
CA CYS A 66 0.84 13.59 12.76
C CYS A 66 -0.47 13.35 13.53
N SER A 67 -0.53 13.77 14.80
CA SER A 67 -1.74 13.69 15.62
C SER A 67 -2.88 14.55 15.05
N SER A 68 -2.57 15.74 14.53
CA SER A 68 -3.53 16.61 13.86
C SER A 68 -4.07 15.97 12.58
N ALA A 69 -3.22 15.35 11.76
CA ALA A 69 -3.64 14.64 10.55
C ALA A 69 -4.56 13.45 10.88
N VAL A 70 -4.25 12.70 11.95
CA VAL A 70 -5.12 11.61 12.44
C VAL A 70 -6.44 12.14 12.98
N ALA A 71 -6.45 13.29 13.67
CA ALA A 71 -7.69 13.91 14.13
C ALA A 71 -8.61 14.31 12.97
N GLU A 72 -8.05 14.70 11.81
CA GLU A 72 -8.80 15.05 10.61
C GLU A 72 -9.24 13.83 9.80
N ASN A 73 -8.34 12.88 9.55
CA ASN A 73 -8.59 11.76 8.63
C ASN A 73 -8.87 10.41 9.32
N GLY A 74 -8.78 10.35 10.64
CA GLY A 74 -8.81 9.09 11.39
C GLY A 74 -7.50 8.31 11.29
N ALA A 75 -7.31 7.37 12.23
CA ALA A 75 -6.12 6.51 12.28
C ALA A 75 -5.95 5.62 11.04
N ASN A 76 -7.03 5.39 10.28
CA ASN A 76 -7.01 4.59 9.06
C ASN A 76 -6.03 5.13 7.99
N SER A 77 -5.79 6.44 7.97
CA SER A 77 -4.79 7.05 7.10
C SER A 77 -3.36 6.54 7.37
N LEU A 78 -3.07 6.12 8.62
CA LEU A 78 -1.78 5.57 9.00
C LEU A 78 -1.72 4.05 8.87
N TYR A 79 -2.83 3.32 9.07
CA TYR A 79 -2.89 1.89 8.73
C TYR A 79 -2.74 1.65 7.22
N ASN A 80 -3.06 2.66 6.41
CA ASN A 80 -2.89 2.67 4.96
C ASN A 80 -1.88 3.75 4.50
N TRP A 81 -0.81 3.96 5.28
CA TRP A 81 0.21 4.99 5.01
C TRP A 81 0.78 4.97 3.58
N PHE A 82 0.69 3.83 2.92
CA PHE A 82 1.17 3.55 1.56
C PHE A 82 0.12 3.84 0.46
N SER A 83 -1.07 4.38 0.80
CA SER A 83 -2.23 4.47 -0.13
C SER A 83 -2.58 5.91 -0.53
N VAL A 84 -1.63 6.84 -0.51
CA VAL A 84 -1.84 8.20 -1.03
C VAL A 84 -1.83 8.15 -2.55
N LEU A 85 -2.99 7.85 -3.14
CA LEU A 85 -3.10 7.58 -4.57
C LEU A 85 -4.33 8.25 -5.22
N ARG A 86 -4.26 8.38 -6.54
CA ARG A 86 -5.37 8.67 -7.44
C ARG A 86 -5.39 7.63 -8.56
N SER A 87 -6.49 6.88 -8.63
CA SER A 87 -6.68 5.81 -9.63
C SER A 87 -6.90 6.33 -11.05
N ASP A 88 -7.24 7.59 -11.19
CA ASP A 88 -7.58 8.27 -12.44
C ASP A 88 -6.56 9.32 -12.88
N ALA A 89 -5.37 9.37 -12.27
CA ALA A 89 -4.41 10.44 -12.53
C ALA A 89 -3.79 10.37 -13.93
N GLY A 90 -3.45 9.18 -14.44
CA GLY A 90 -2.91 9.00 -15.80
C GLY A 90 -1.68 9.86 -16.10
N GLY A 91 -0.83 10.10 -15.09
CA GLY A 91 0.35 10.97 -15.20
C GLY A 91 0.06 12.47 -15.08
N ARG A 92 -1.21 12.89 -14.97
CA ARG A 92 -1.61 14.30 -14.83
C ARG A 92 -1.10 14.91 -13.52
N THR A 93 -0.83 16.20 -13.53
CA THR A 93 -0.26 16.97 -12.41
C THR A 93 -0.98 18.28 -12.18
N VAL A 94 -0.44 19.36 -12.72
CA VAL A 94 -1.00 20.72 -12.60
C VAL A 94 -2.43 20.76 -13.14
N GLY A 95 -3.34 21.34 -12.37
CA GLY A 95 -4.75 21.41 -12.72
C GLY A 95 -5.56 20.15 -12.41
N PHE A 96 -4.91 18.98 -12.26
CA PHE A 96 -5.57 17.74 -11.83
C PHE A 96 -5.49 17.56 -10.30
N ILE A 97 -4.31 17.74 -9.71
CA ILE A 97 -4.18 17.87 -8.26
C ILE A 97 -4.19 19.38 -7.94
N PRO A 98 -5.16 19.87 -7.16
CA PRO A 98 -5.23 21.29 -6.81
C PRO A 98 -4.03 21.74 -5.97
N ASP A 99 -3.65 23.02 -6.09
CA ASP A 99 -2.72 23.65 -5.16
C ASP A 99 -3.22 23.52 -3.72
N GLY A 100 -2.29 23.32 -2.80
CA GLY A 100 -2.61 23.03 -1.40
C GLY A 100 -3.04 21.59 -1.11
N LYS A 101 -3.10 20.71 -2.14
CA LYS A 101 -3.52 19.31 -2.02
C LYS A 101 -2.48 18.32 -2.55
N LEU A 102 -1.23 18.76 -2.70
CA LEU A 102 -0.19 17.96 -3.32
C LEU A 102 0.21 16.76 -2.45
N CYS A 103 0.30 16.94 -1.13
CA CYS A 103 0.77 15.90 -0.22
C CYS A 103 -0.23 14.74 -0.05
N SER A 104 -1.53 15.04 -0.18
CA SER A 104 -2.60 14.05 -0.22
C SER A 104 -2.89 13.51 -1.63
N GLY A 105 -2.30 14.10 -2.69
CA GLY A 105 -2.70 13.85 -4.07
C GLY A 105 -4.14 14.24 -4.38
N GLY A 106 -4.75 15.11 -3.58
CA GLY A 106 -6.16 15.46 -3.64
C GLY A 106 -7.09 14.32 -3.17
N ASN A 107 -6.56 13.33 -2.47
CA ASN A 107 -7.34 12.25 -1.85
C ASN A 107 -7.87 12.71 -0.48
N PRO A 108 -9.21 12.81 -0.27
CA PRO A 108 -9.78 13.33 0.96
C PRO A 108 -9.44 12.51 2.20
N ASN A 109 -9.13 11.22 2.04
CA ASN A 109 -8.73 10.35 3.15
C ASN A 109 -7.35 10.71 3.74
N PHE A 110 -6.61 11.59 3.09
CA PHE A 110 -5.28 12.05 3.49
C PHE A 110 -5.16 13.57 3.53
N SER A 111 -6.28 14.31 3.56
CA SER A 111 -6.28 15.78 3.52
C SER A 111 -5.51 16.44 4.66
N GLY A 112 -5.47 15.85 5.84
CA GLY A 112 -4.72 16.35 6.99
C GLY A 112 -3.21 16.41 6.74
N TYR A 113 -2.68 15.60 5.81
CA TYR A 113 -1.26 15.64 5.43
C TYR A 113 -0.90 16.81 4.49
N ASP A 114 -1.89 17.58 4.03
CA ASP A 114 -1.67 18.81 3.28
C ASP A 114 -1.42 20.03 4.19
N ALA A 115 -1.62 19.87 5.50
CA ALA A 115 -1.56 20.99 6.45
C ALA A 115 -0.22 21.73 6.37
N ALA A 116 -0.31 23.07 6.29
CA ALA A 116 0.84 24.00 6.33
C ALA A 116 1.35 24.09 7.77
N ARG A 117 2.37 23.31 8.07
CA ARG A 117 2.95 23.18 9.44
C ARG A 117 4.46 23.02 9.35
N ASN A 118 5.15 23.49 10.37
CA ASN A 118 6.60 23.38 10.49
C ASN A 118 7.08 22.30 11.46
N ASP A 119 6.16 21.56 12.08
CA ASP A 119 6.41 20.54 13.09
C ASP A 119 6.21 19.09 12.59
N TRP A 120 6.12 18.88 11.26
CA TRP A 120 6.21 17.55 10.68
C TRP A 120 7.53 16.86 11.03
N PRO A 121 7.56 15.51 11.13
CA PRO A 121 8.83 14.79 11.18
C PRO A 121 9.74 15.18 10.02
N ILE A 122 11.03 15.34 10.29
CA ILE A 122 12.01 15.88 9.33
C ILE A 122 13.12 14.87 9.08
N THR A 123 13.51 14.69 7.82
CA THR A 123 14.75 14.01 7.45
C THR A 123 15.87 15.03 7.22
N HIS A 124 17.00 14.84 7.89
CA HIS A 124 18.18 15.69 7.79
C HIS A 124 19.09 15.23 6.66
N LEU A 125 19.49 16.13 5.77
CA LEU A 125 20.17 15.79 4.51
C LEU A 125 21.38 16.71 4.26
N THR A 126 22.37 16.19 3.51
CA THR A 126 23.48 16.97 2.97
C THR A 126 23.20 17.28 1.49
N ALA A 127 23.18 18.57 1.13
CA ALA A 127 22.99 18.99 -0.26
C ALA A 127 24.07 18.41 -1.17
N GLY A 128 23.69 17.99 -2.38
CA GLY A 128 24.57 17.39 -3.39
C GLY A 128 25.07 15.97 -3.09
N ARG A 129 24.74 15.42 -1.92
CA ARG A 129 25.18 14.07 -1.55
C ARG A 129 24.42 13.00 -2.33
N SER A 130 25.10 11.91 -2.64
CA SER A 130 24.48 10.69 -3.15
C SER A 130 23.88 9.89 -1.98
N MET A 131 22.64 9.41 -2.15
CA MET A 131 21.98 8.56 -1.16
C MET A 131 21.14 7.46 -1.82
N GLU A 132 20.83 6.42 -1.06
CA GLU A 132 19.83 5.42 -1.46
C GLU A 132 18.43 5.94 -1.15
N PHE A 133 17.62 6.07 -2.17
CA PHE A 133 16.19 6.30 -2.04
C PHE A 133 15.49 4.96 -1.86
N ARG A 134 14.48 4.94 -0.99
CA ARG A 134 13.63 3.77 -0.78
C ARG A 134 12.17 4.18 -0.92
N TYR A 135 11.43 3.35 -1.64
CA TYR A 135 9.98 3.53 -1.83
C TYR A 135 9.29 2.20 -1.57
N SER A 136 8.27 2.17 -0.71
CA SER A 136 7.58 0.93 -0.34
C SER A 136 7.04 0.20 -1.59
N ASN A 137 7.22 -1.12 -1.63
CA ASN A 137 6.63 -2.01 -2.61
C ASN A 137 5.45 -2.80 -2.00
N TRP A 138 4.65 -2.16 -1.14
CA TRP A 138 3.52 -2.81 -0.47
C TRP A 138 2.63 -3.59 -1.44
N ALA A 139 2.39 -3.05 -2.64
CA ALA A 139 1.95 -3.82 -3.80
C ALA A 139 2.81 -3.42 -5.00
N HIS A 140 3.56 -4.39 -5.53
CA HIS A 140 4.51 -4.16 -6.60
C HIS A 140 3.83 -3.94 -7.95
N HIS A 141 4.23 -2.86 -8.63
CA HIS A 141 3.85 -2.60 -10.03
C HIS A 141 4.97 -1.87 -10.77
N PRO A 142 5.05 -2.01 -12.12
CA PRO A 142 6.00 -1.25 -12.91
C PRO A 142 5.60 0.22 -13.00
N GLY A 143 6.59 1.10 -13.14
CA GLY A 143 6.34 2.53 -13.28
C GLY A 143 7.58 3.39 -13.11
N THR A 144 7.38 4.70 -13.18
CA THR A 144 8.44 5.69 -13.04
C THR A 144 8.23 6.52 -11.78
N PHE A 145 9.28 6.63 -11.01
CA PHE A 145 9.36 7.44 -9.80
C PHE A 145 9.99 8.78 -10.13
N TYR A 146 9.36 9.87 -9.72
CA TYR A 146 9.82 11.25 -9.89
C TYR A 146 9.96 11.91 -8.53
N PHE A 147 11.07 12.62 -8.31
CA PHE A 147 11.32 13.36 -7.08
C PHE A 147 11.62 14.82 -7.44
N TYR A 148 10.82 15.70 -6.88
CA TYR A 148 10.95 17.15 -7.00
C TYR A 148 11.36 17.72 -5.66
N VAL A 149 11.99 18.88 -5.65
CA VAL A 149 12.28 19.64 -4.44
C VAL A 149 11.59 21.00 -4.53
N THR A 150 11.26 21.58 -3.38
CA THR A 150 10.71 22.94 -3.34
C THR A 150 11.77 23.97 -3.73
N LYS A 151 11.31 25.10 -4.32
CA LYS A 151 12.11 26.30 -4.53
C LYS A 151 12.48 26.94 -3.19
N ASP A 152 13.53 27.74 -3.17
CA ASP A 152 13.99 28.43 -1.94
C ASP A 152 12.97 29.49 -1.45
N SER A 153 12.05 29.92 -2.31
CA SER A 153 10.95 30.83 -1.95
C SER A 153 9.80 30.13 -1.20
N TRP A 154 9.80 28.80 -1.12
CA TRP A 154 8.77 28.06 -0.40
C TRP A 154 8.90 28.26 1.13
N SER A 155 7.76 28.19 1.82
CA SER A 155 7.70 28.23 3.30
C SER A 155 6.74 27.16 3.82
N PRO A 156 7.06 26.49 4.95
CA PRO A 156 6.16 25.49 5.57
C PRO A 156 4.87 26.09 6.15
N ASN A 157 4.81 27.42 6.26
CA ASN A 157 3.65 28.14 6.82
C ASN A 157 2.52 28.42 5.81
N ARG A 158 2.61 27.88 4.61
CA ARG A 158 1.57 27.95 3.59
C ARG A 158 1.41 26.59 2.88
N PRO A 159 0.19 26.28 2.39
CA PRO A 159 -0.04 25.05 1.64
C PRO A 159 0.90 24.94 0.43
N LEU A 160 1.36 23.72 0.12
CA LEU A 160 2.24 23.46 -1.01
C LEU A 160 1.49 23.59 -2.33
N ALA A 161 1.99 24.45 -3.22
CA ALA A 161 1.49 24.62 -4.58
C ALA A 161 2.46 24.05 -5.62
N TRP A 162 1.98 23.75 -6.82
CA TRP A 162 2.83 23.31 -7.94
C TRP A 162 3.92 24.32 -8.28
N SER A 163 3.59 25.61 -8.17
CA SER A 163 4.57 26.69 -8.40
C SER A 163 5.73 26.74 -7.39
N ASP A 164 5.59 26.05 -6.25
CA ASP A 164 6.62 25.95 -5.22
C ASP A 164 7.67 24.88 -5.54
N LEU A 165 7.37 23.96 -6.44
CA LEU A 165 8.30 22.93 -6.85
C LEU A 165 9.22 23.44 -7.96
N GLU A 166 10.48 22.96 -7.96
CA GLU A 166 11.32 23.10 -9.15
C GLU A 166 10.63 22.46 -10.35
N GLU A 167 10.78 23.04 -11.54
CA GLU A 167 10.04 22.61 -12.75
C GLU A 167 10.40 21.18 -13.16
N GLN A 168 11.66 20.81 -12.98
CA GLN A 168 12.13 19.47 -13.33
C GLN A 168 12.37 18.63 -12.09
N PRO A 169 12.08 17.34 -12.15
CA PRO A 169 12.48 16.42 -11.08
C PRO A 169 14.01 16.36 -11.02
N PHE A 170 14.57 16.41 -9.82
CA PHE A 170 16.01 16.21 -9.65
C PHE A 170 16.42 14.73 -9.75
N LEU A 171 15.45 13.83 -9.66
CA LEU A 171 15.66 12.39 -9.77
C LEU A 171 14.45 11.73 -10.44
N GLN A 172 14.72 10.88 -11.43
CA GLN A 172 13.74 10.06 -12.12
C GLN A 172 14.29 8.65 -12.31
N VAL A 173 13.53 7.63 -11.95
CA VAL A 173 13.92 6.22 -12.10
C VAL A 173 12.74 5.39 -12.54
N THR A 174 12.92 4.57 -13.58
CA THR A 174 11.90 3.66 -14.11
C THR A 174 12.21 2.22 -13.72
N ASN A 175 11.23 1.52 -13.18
CA ASN A 175 11.30 0.10 -12.80
C ASN A 175 12.54 -0.25 -11.96
N PRO A 176 12.81 0.45 -10.84
CA PRO A 176 13.97 0.15 -10.02
C PRO A 176 13.89 -1.25 -9.40
N PRO A 177 15.03 -1.83 -9.01
CA PRO A 177 15.07 -3.11 -8.31
C PRO A 177 14.41 -3.01 -6.93
N GLN A 178 14.15 -4.17 -6.33
CA GLN A 178 13.47 -4.32 -5.04
C GLN A 178 14.31 -5.12 -4.05
N ARG A 179 14.04 -4.85 -2.76
CA ARG A 179 14.51 -5.63 -1.62
C ARG A 179 13.34 -5.90 -0.67
N GLY A 180 13.41 -7.03 0.04
CA GLY A 180 12.36 -7.46 0.96
C GLY A 180 11.12 -8.00 0.22
N ALA A 181 10.20 -8.59 0.99
CA ALA A 181 8.99 -9.16 0.42
C ALA A 181 7.95 -8.07 0.12
N VAL A 182 7.24 -8.23 -0.99
CA VAL A 182 6.06 -7.42 -1.33
C VAL A 182 5.01 -7.58 -0.23
N GLY A 183 4.33 -6.49 0.13
CA GLY A 183 3.29 -6.50 1.18
C GLY A 183 3.83 -6.48 2.60
N THR A 184 5.10 -6.16 2.79
CA THR A 184 5.71 -6.03 4.12
C THR A 184 6.14 -4.59 4.41
N ASN A 185 6.30 -4.26 5.70
CA ASN A 185 6.74 -2.93 6.13
C ASN A 185 8.18 -2.60 5.69
N ASP A 186 9.00 -3.61 5.41
CA ASP A 186 10.40 -3.45 5.01
C ASP A 186 10.62 -3.65 3.51
N GLY A 187 9.63 -4.16 2.79
CA GLY A 187 9.67 -4.34 1.35
C GLY A 187 9.71 -3.00 0.61
N HIS A 188 10.68 -2.82 -0.30
CA HIS A 188 10.85 -1.55 -1.00
C HIS A 188 11.56 -1.67 -2.35
N TYR A 189 11.25 -0.73 -3.24
CA TYR A 189 12.09 -0.36 -4.38
C TYR A 189 13.27 0.44 -3.85
N TYR A 190 14.47 0.27 -4.44
CA TYR A 190 15.65 1.04 -4.07
C TYR A 190 16.43 1.52 -5.29
N PHE A 191 17.01 2.68 -5.17
CA PHE A 191 17.85 3.28 -6.21
C PHE A 191 18.71 4.40 -5.62
N THR A 192 19.89 4.59 -6.19
CA THR A 192 20.80 5.65 -5.77
C THR A 192 20.57 6.90 -6.61
N GLY A 193 20.57 8.06 -5.98
CA GLY A 193 20.45 9.36 -6.63
C GLY A 193 21.18 10.45 -5.87
N ASN A 194 21.51 11.54 -6.57
CA ASN A 194 22.11 12.71 -5.96
C ASN A 194 21.02 13.69 -5.50
N LEU A 195 21.16 14.18 -4.30
CA LEU A 195 20.35 15.28 -3.79
C LEU A 195 20.71 16.59 -4.51
N PRO A 196 19.79 17.57 -4.60
CA PRO A 196 20.10 18.89 -5.13
C PRO A 196 21.26 19.54 -4.38
N SER A 197 22.23 20.11 -5.10
CA SER A 197 23.46 20.64 -4.51
C SER A 197 23.36 22.09 -4.00
N ASN A 198 22.30 22.80 -4.39
CA ASN A 198 22.11 24.23 -4.12
C ASN A 198 20.98 24.52 -3.11
N LYS A 199 20.68 23.55 -2.25
CA LYS A 199 19.62 23.70 -1.23
C LYS A 199 20.19 23.84 0.16
N SER A 200 19.50 24.63 1.00
CA SER A 200 19.81 24.79 2.42
C SER A 200 18.54 25.02 3.23
N GLY A 201 18.53 24.56 4.50
CA GLY A 201 17.37 24.69 5.38
C GLY A 201 16.18 23.83 4.97
N ARG A 202 14.97 24.28 5.32
CA ARG A 202 13.70 23.53 5.17
C ARG A 202 13.21 23.45 3.72
N HIS A 203 12.90 22.24 3.30
CA HIS A 203 12.29 21.96 1.99
C HIS A 203 11.29 20.79 2.10
N ILE A 204 10.53 20.58 1.04
CA ILE A 204 9.80 19.33 0.79
C ILE A 204 10.44 18.65 -0.42
N ILE A 205 10.72 17.36 -0.30
CA ILE A 205 10.90 16.47 -1.43
C ILE A 205 9.53 15.86 -1.73
N TYR A 206 8.99 16.21 -2.90
CA TYR A 206 7.71 15.73 -3.40
C TYR A 206 7.93 14.53 -4.31
N SER A 207 7.35 13.38 -3.98
CA SER A 207 7.45 12.17 -4.77
C SER A 207 6.18 11.88 -5.55
N ARG A 208 6.35 11.39 -6.79
CA ARG A 208 5.29 10.80 -7.61
C ARG A 208 5.74 9.45 -8.13
N TRP A 209 4.92 8.44 -7.98
CA TRP A 209 5.06 7.19 -8.70
C TRP A 209 3.95 7.07 -9.73
N VAL A 210 4.32 7.07 -11.00
CA VAL A 210 3.43 6.95 -12.16
C VAL A 210 3.53 5.52 -12.66
N ARG A 211 2.47 4.76 -12.53
CA ARG A 211 2.41 3.39 -13.02
C ARG A 211 2.42 3.36 -14.55
N SER A 212 3.04 2.33 -15.13
CA SER A 212 3.02 2.10 -16.58
C SER A 212 1.95 1.10 -17.03
N ASP A 213 1.34 0.39 -16.08
CA ASP A 213 0.32 -0.65 -16.33
C ASP A 213 -1.10 -0.23 -15.96
N SER A 214 -1.28 1.02 -15.47
CA SER A 214 -2.59 1.61 -15.16
C SER A 214 -2.51 3.14 -15.11
N GLN A 215 -3.67 3.81 -14.91
CA GLN A 215 -3.73 5.26 -14.71
C GLN A 215 -3.44 5.69 -13.26
N GLU A 216 -3.18 4.75 -12.37
CA GLU A 216 -2.97 5.03 -10.96
C GLU A 216 -1.62 5.69 -10.70
N ASN A 217 -1.63 6.77 -9.95
CA ASN A 217 -0.42 7.47 -9.51
C ASN A 217 -0.44 7.63 -7.99
N PHE A 218 0.77 7.58 -7.40
CA PHE A 218 1.00 7.79 -5.98
C PHE A 218 1.70 9.11 -5.74
N PHE A 219 1.44 9.73 -4.60
CA PHE A 219 1.94 11.04 -4.23
C PHE A 219 2.45 11.03 -2.80
N GLY A 220 3.37 11.93 -2.47
CA GLY A 220 3.84 12.07 -1.10
C GLY A 220 4.75 13.26 -0.91
N CYS A 221 4.69 13.85 0.27
CA CYS A 221 5.57 14.91 0.74
C CYS A 221 6.49 14.36 1.81
N SER A 222 7.80 14.52 1.63
CA SER A 222 8.82 14.26 2.63
C SER A 222 9.38 15.60 3.09
N ASP A 223 9.13 15.95 4.35
CA ASP A 223 9.73 17.15 4.95
C ASP A 223 11.21 16.89 5.21
N VAL A 224 12.07 17.75 4.69
CA VAL A 224 13.51 17.61 4.80
C VAL A 224 14.17 18.93 5.24
N THR A 225 15.37 18.84 5.80
CA THR A 225 16.24 20.00 5.99
C THR A 225 17.62 19.69 5.45
N PHE A 226 18.15 20.62 4.63
CA PHE A 226 19.51 20.54 4.11
C PHE A 226 20.45 21.27 5.09
N ASP A 227 20.93 20.54 6.10
CA ASP A 227 21.73 21.05 7.22
C ASP A 227 23.03 20.24 7.46
N GLY A 228 23.37 19.36 6.52
CA GLY A 228 24.55 18.50 6.59
C GLY A 228 24.30 17.13 7.20
N GLY A 229 23.05 16.76 7.47
CA GLY A 229 22.67 15.47 8.02
C GLY A 229 22.86 14.30 7.04
N ASN A 230 22.75 13.07 7.56
CA ASN A 230 23.03 11.82 6.84
C ASN A 230 21.79 10.95 6.64
N GLY A 231 20.59 11.53 6.71
CA GLY A 231 19.33 10.81 6.58
C GLY A 231 18.66 10.47 7.91
N GLU A 232 19.19 10.94 9.02
CA GLU A 232 18.53 10.84 10.33
C GLU A 232 17.19 11.56 10.32
N VAL A 233 16.24 11.03 11.08
CA VAL A 233 14.88 11.58 11.19
C VAL A 233 14.66 12.09 12.60
N THR A 234 14.19 13.35 12.72
CA THR A 234 13.74 13.94 13.98
C THR A 234 12.23 14.15 13.97
N GLY A 235 11.64 14.35 15.16
CA GLY A 235 10.20 14.54 15.33
C GLY A 235 9.39 13.25 15.28
N ILE A 236 10.03 12.09 15.38
CA ILE A 236 9.39 10.80 15.59
C ILE A 236 9.81 10.20 16.94
N GLY A 237 8.93 9.43 17.56
CA GLY A 237 9.14 8.85 18.88
C GLY A 237 8.76 9.81 20.00
N SER A 238 8.53 9.28 21.20
CA SER A 238 8.15 10.01 22.40
C SER A 238 9.13 11.15 22.67
N GLY A 239 8.61 12.35 22.80
CA GLY A 239 9.35 13.58 23.06
C GLY A 239 10.49 13.44 24.05
N GLY A 240 11.67 13.30 23.53
CA GLY A 240 12.93 13.26 24.24
C GLY A 240 14.05 13.49 23.25
N SER A 241 14.62 14.70 23.30
CA SER A 241 15.84 15.05 22.60
C SER A 241 16.95 14.08 22.96
N ASN A 242 17.35 13.23 22.03
CA ASN A 242 18.67 12.62 22.09
C ASN A 242 19.58 13.29 21.06
N PRO A 243 20.67 13.92 21.50
CA PRO A 243 21.71 14.39 20.59
C PRO A 243 22.39 13.19 19.92
N PRO A 244 23.01 13.36 18.75
CA PRO A 244 23.66 12.27 18.05
C PRO A 244 24.81 11.70 18.88
N THR A 245 24.71 10.45 19.29
CA THR A 245 25.82 9.72 19.89
C THR A 245 26.63 9.07 18.79
N THR A 246 27.74 9.70 18.45
CA THR A 246 28.82 9.04 17.72
C THR A 246 29.59 8.17 18.72
N ALA A 247 29.45 6.85 18.61
CA ALA A 247 30.41 5.91 19.19
C ALA A 247 30.59 4.71 18.26
N PRO A 248 31.85 4.25 18.08
CA PRO A 248 32.14 3.09 17.24
C PRO A 248 31.65 1.79 17.91
N PRO A 249 31.40 0.71 17.14
CA PRO A 249 30.89 -0.52 17.69
C PRO A 249 31.98 -1.24 18.51
N THR A 250 31.74 -1.39 19.79
CA THR A 250 32.48 -2.31 20.64
C THR A 250 31.78 -3.66 20.62
N THR A 251 32.47 -4.67 20.10
CA THR A 251 32.06 -6.06 20.14
C THR A 251 32.13 -6.57 21.58
N ALA A 252 30.98 -6.99 22.13
CA ALA A 252 30.90 -7.81 23.33
C ALA A 252 30.45 -9.22 22.97
N PRO A 253 30.95 -10.24 23.65
CA PRO A 253 30.65 -11.64 23.31
C PRO A 253 29.23 -12.04 23.71
N PRO A 254 28.64 -13.04 23.04
CA PRO A 254 27.26 -13.45 23.29
C PRO A 254 27.11 -14.20 24.62
N THR A 255 26.24 -13.69 25.48
CA THR A 255 25.78 -14.42 26.67
C THR A 255 24.59 -15.30 26.24
N THR A 256 24.75 -16.57 26.34
CA THR A 256 23.69 -17.56 26.13
C THR A 256 22.69 -17.51 27.27
N ALA A 257 21.42 -17.15 26.96
CA ALA A 257 20.28 -17.39 27.85
C ALA A 257 19.60 -18.71 27.51
N PRO A 258 19.07 -19.46 28.51
CA PRO A 258 18.45 -20.74 28.27
C PRO A 258 17.16 -20.65 27.46
N PRO A 259 16.76 -21.69 26.72
CA PRO A 259 15.60 -21.69 25.87
C PRO A 259 14.32 -21.68 26.72
N THR A 260 13.49 -20.64 26.54
CA THR A 260 12.09 -20.65 26.94
C THR A 260 11.30 -21.51 25.96
N SER A 261 10.50 -22.41 26.49
CA SER A 261 9.67 -23.36 25.75
C SER A 261 8.79 -22.67 24.70
N PRO A 262 8.64 -23.25 23.50
CA PRO A 262 7.75 -22.70 22.48
C PRO A 262 6.29 -22.76 22.94
N PRO A 263 5.44 -21.78 22.55
CA PRO A 263 4.00 -21.86 22.81
C PRO A 263 3.41 -23.10 22.10
N PRO A 264 2.30 -23.65 22.62
CA PRO A 264 1.72 -24.88 22.10
C PRO A 264 1.34 -24.72 20.62
N VAL A 265 1.87 -25.62 19.80
CA VAL A 265 1.49 -25.78 18.40
C VAL A 265 0.05 -26.29 18.40
N THR A 266 -0.90 -25.42 18.02
CA THR A 266 -2.24 -25.86 17.68
C THR A 266 -2.15 -26.74 16.44
N THR A 267 -2.44 -28.03 16.59
CA THR A 267 -2.55 -28.98 15.49
C THR A 267 -3.59 -28.48 14.49
N SER A 268 -3.14 -28.16 13.28
CA SER A 268 -4.04 -27.90 12.16
C SER A 268 -4.90 -29.15 11.90
N PRO A 269 -6.22 -29.02 11.76
CA PRO A 269 -7.06 -30.14 11.36
C PRO A 269 -6.65 -30.62 9.96
N THR A 270 -6.47 -31.92 9.81
CA THR A 270 -6.25 -32.57 8.51
C THR A 270 -7.50 -32.38 7.65
N MET A 271 -7.41 -31.55 6.62
CA MET A 271 -8.50 -31.24 5.70
C MET A 271 -8.52 -32.20 4.52
N PRO A 272 -9.70 -32.49 3.93
CA PRO A 272 -9.79 -33.28 2.70
C PRO A 272 -9.06 -32.59 1.54
N ALA A 273 -8.29 -33.35 0.77
CA ALA A 273 -7.70 -32.84 -0.47
C ALA A 273 -8.78 -32.30 -1.41
N GLY A 274 -8.61 -31.07 -1.91
CA GLY A 274 -9.54 -30.44 -2.85
C GLY A 274 -10.41 -29.31 -2.28
N SER A 275 -10.17 -28.84 -1.05
CA SER A 275 -10.97 -27.81 -0.38
C SER A 275 -10.29 -26.43 -0.37
N CYS A 276 -11.12 -25.38 -0.32
CA CYS A 276 -10.69 -24.04 0.06
C CYS A 276 -10.44 -23.99 1.56
N MET A 277 -9.30 -23.47 1.97
CA MET A 277 -8.99 -23.23 3.37
C MET A 277 -8.85 -21.73 3.64
N ALA A 278 -9.39 -21.26 4.77
CA ALA A 278 -9.24 -19.91 5.24
C ALA A 278 -8.55 -19.90 6.61
N VAL A 279 -7.49 -19.13 6.73
CA VAL A 279 -6.79 -18.91 8.01
C VAL A 279 -6.97 -17.47 8.43
N TYR A 280 -7.56 -17.28 9.59
CA TYR A 280 -7.78 -15.97 10.20
C TYR A 280 -6.73 -15.68 11.27
N LYS A 281 -6.24 -14.44 11.30
CA LYS A 281 -5.40 -13.93 12.39
C LYS A 281 -5.76 -12.49 12.75
N VAL A 282 -5.59 -12.12 14.02
CA VAL A 282 -5.53 -10.72 14.43
C VAL A 282 -4.12 -10.22 14.19
N VAL A 283 -3.98 -9.20 13.35
CA VAL A 283 -2.68 -8.58 13.03
C VAL A 283 -2.27 -7.63 14.13
N THR A 284 -3.24 -6.83 14.61
CA THR A 284 -3.07 -5.88 15.70
C THR A 284 -4.41 -5.59 16.36
N ALA A 285 -4.40 -5.18 17.63
CA ALA A 285 -5.60 -4.81 18.37
C ALA A 285 -5.33 -3.58 19.24
N TRP A 286 -6.37 -2.77 19.45
CA TRP A 286 -6.34 -1.56 20.28
C TRP A 286 -7.62 -1.47 21.10
N GLY A 287 -7.75 -0.44 21.94
CA GLY A 287 -8.94 -0.25 22.75
C GLY A 287 -10.21 -0.14 21.91
N GLY A 288 -11.06 -1.17 21.90
CA GLY A 288 -12.33 -1.21 21.18
C GLY A 288 -12.24 -1.58 19.70
N GLY A 289 -11.04 -1.89 19.15
CA GLY A 289 -10.91 -2.25 17.74
C GLY A 289 -9.73 -3.18 17.45
N PHE A 290 -9.68 -3.72 16.24
CA PHE A 290 -8.59 -4.57 15.76
C PHE A 290 -8.50 -4.61 14.24
N GLN A 291 -7.36 -5.02 13.76
CA GLN A 291 -7.14 -5.40 12.36
C GLN A 291 -7.05 -6.92 12.25
N GLY A 292 -7.90 -7.48 11.40
CA GLY A 292 -7.86 -8.89 11.04
C GLY A 292 -7.32 -9.09 9.63
N GLU A 293 -6.73 -10.26 9.40
CA GLU A 293 -6.32 -10.74 8.08
C GLU A 293 -6.81 -12.17 7.90
N VAL A 294 -7.28 -12.47 6.70
CA VAL A 294 -7.67 -13.82 6.29
C VAL A 294 -6.83 -14.22 5.07
N THR A 295 -6.14 -15.34 5.19
CA THR A 295 -5.45 -15.99 4.07
C THR A 295 -6.36 -17.06 3.51
N ILE A 296 -6.64 -17.00 2.21
CA ILE A 296 -7.35 -18.00 1.43
C ILE A 296 -6.33 -18.89 0.74
N MET A 297 -6.46 -20.19 0.87
CA MET A 297 -5.57 -21.20 0.28
C MET A 297 -6.38 -22.13 -0.62
N ASN A 298 -5.86 -22.38 -1.81
CA ASN A 298 -6.46 -23.29 -2.76
C ASN A 298 -5.77 -24.66 -2.69
N HIS A 299 -6.33 -25.61 -1.95
CA HIS A 299 -5.85 -27.00 -1.91
C HIS A 299 -6.57 -27.90 -2.94
N SER A 300 -7.21 -27.33 -3.95
CA SER A 300 -7.78 -28.08 -5.07
C SER A 300 -6.79 -28.24 -6.20
N THR A 301 -7.10 -29.11 -7.14
CA THR A 301 -6.29 -29.33 -8.35
C THR A 301 -6.60 -28.33 -9.47
N ARG A 302 -7.54 -27.40 -9.27
CA ARG A 302 -7.96 -26.41 -10.27
C ARG A 302 -7.71 -24.99 -9.76
N THR A 303 -7.35 -24.09 -10.67
CA THR A 303 -7.31 -22.66 -10.37
C THR A 303 -8.72 -22.15 -10.04
N TYR A 304 -8.88 -21.46 -8.91
CA TYR A 304 -10.10 -20.73 -8.62
C TYR A 304 -10.21 -19.52 -9.55
N SER A 305 -11.43 -19.24 -10.01
CA SER A 305 -11.79 -17.99 -10.69
C SER A 305 -12.40 -16.94 -9.73
N GLY A 306 -12.64 -17.35 -8.50
CA GLY A 306 -13.16 -16.52 -7.41
C GLY A 306 -13.19 -17.29 -6.12
N TRP A 307 -13.28 -16.55 -5.00
CA TRP A 307 -13.43 -17.13 -3.66
C TRP A 307 -14.38 -16.29 -2.82
N THR A 308 -14.94 -16.93 -1.78
CA THR A 308 -15.75 -16.27 -0.75
C THR A 308 -15.39 -16.83 0.61
N ALA A 309 -15.11 -15.97 1.58
CA ALA A 309 -14.89 -16.30 2.98
C ALA A 309 -16.13 -15.92 3.80
N ASN A 310 -16.54 -16.77 4.73
CA ASN A 310 -17.72 -16.55 5.57
C ASN A 310 -17.42 -16.88 7.03
N TRP A 311 -17.95 -16.07 7.93
CA TRP A 311 -17.92 -16.33 9.37
C TRP A 311 -19.06 -15.63 10.10
N THR A 312 -19.26 -16.02 11.34
CA THR A 312 -20.16 -15.32 12.25
C THR A 312 -19.35 -14.80 13.43
N TRP A 313 -19.52 -13.52 13.75
CA TRP A 313 -18.88 -12.92 14.90
C TRP A 313 -19.44 -13.48 16.21
N PRO A 314 -18.61 -14.06 17.10
CA PRO A 314 -19.09 -14.66 18.33
C PRO A 314 -19.38 -13.65 19.46
N SER A 315 -18.87 -12.42 19.36
CA SER A 315 -18.89 -11.44 20.47
C SER A 315 -19.31 -10.03 20.02
N GLY A 316 -20.20 -9.93 19.02
CA GLY A 316 -20.77 -8.65 18.58
C GLY A 316 -19.77 -7.72 17.89
N GLN A 317 -18.71 -8.26 17.31
CA GLN A 317 -17.76 -7.48 16.49
C GLN A 317 -18.46 -6.92 15.25
N THR A 318 -17.98 -5.78 14.75
CA THR A 318 -18.50 -5.13 13.55
C THR A 318 -17.34 -4.68 12.67
N ILE A 319 -17.40 -5.02 11.37
CA ILE A 319 -16.41 -4.58 10.39
C ILE A 319 -16.64 -3.10 10.06
N ASN A 320 -15.54 -2.33 10.08
CA ASN A 320 -15.53 -0.93 9.67
C ASN A 320 -15.10 -0.79 8.20
N GLN A 321 -14.10 -1.58 7.79
CA GLN A 321 -13.52 -1.51 6.45
C GLN A 321 -12.94 -2.87 6.06
N VAL A 322 -13.01 -3.18 4.75
CA VAL A 322 -12.35 -4.35 4.13
C VAL A 322 -11.48 -3.86 2.98
N TRP A 323 -10.30 -4.45 2.83
CA TRP A 323 -9.44 -4.27 1.65
C TRP A 323 -9.05 -5.62 1.06
N ASN A 324 -8.75 -5.64 -0.23
CA ASN A 324 -8.51 -6.84 -1.03
C ASN A 324 -9.69 -7.83 -1.04
N GLY A 325 -10.90 -7.33 -0.77
CA GLY A 325 -12.13 -8.10 -0.76
C GLY A 325 -13.35 -7.20 -0.80
N THR A 326 -14.49 -7.77 -1.12
CA THR A 326 -15.79 -7.09 -1.17
C THR A 326 -16.69 -7.65 -0.06
N LEU A 327 -17.03 -6.81 0.91
CA LEU A 327 -17.94 -7.15 2.01
C LEU A 327 -19.39 -7.21 1.50
N SER A 328 -20.12 -8.28 1.80
CA SER A 328 -21.53 -8.45 1.43
C SER A 328 -22.43 -8.89 2.59
N GLY A 329 -21.87 -9.13 3.78
CA GLY A 329 -22.63 -9.46 4.99
C GLY A 329 -22.92 -8.25 5.85
N SER A 330 -23.88 -8.35 6.75
CA SER A 330 -24.22 -7.31 7.73
C SER A 330 -24.43 -7.89 9.13
N GLY A 331 -24.14 -7.09 10.16
CA GLY A 331 -24.27 -7.52 11.55
C GLY A 331 -23.27 -8.61 11.93
N ALA A 332 -23.74 -9.65 12.62
CA ALA A 332 -22.88 -10.73 13.08
C ALA A 332 -22.40 -11.67 11.96
N SER A 333 -23.17 -11.81 10.87
CA SER A 333 -22.81 -12.67 9.73
C SER A 333 -22.02 -11.90 8.70
N VAL A 334 -20.79 -12.35 8.44
CA VAL A 334 -19.85 -11.70 7.52
C VAL A 334 -19.62 -12.60 6.32
N SER A 335 -19.70 -12.02 5.13
CA SER A 335 -19.30 -12.62 3.86
C SER A 335 -18.38 -11.66 3.12
N VAL A 336 -17.18 -12.13 2.75
CA VAL A 336 -16.24 -11.37 1.95
C VAL A 336 -15.88 -12.19 0.72
N SER A 337 -16.14 -11.63 -0.46
CA SER A 337 -15.73 -12.20 -1.73
C SER A 337 -14.45 -11.52 -2.25
N ASN A 338 -13.79 -12.18 -3.21
CA ASN A 338 -12.62 -11.62 -3.86
C ASN A 338 -12.88 -10.24 -4.47
N ALA A 339 -11.86 -9.39 -4.46
CA ALA A 339 -11.79 -8.23 -5.33
C ALA A 339 -11.56 -8.68 -6.80
N ALA A 340 -11.79 -7.77 -7.75
CA ALA A 340 -11.70 -8.10 -9.17
C ALA A 340 -10.35 -8.69 -9.62
N TYR A 341 -9.27 -8.39 -8.88
CA TYR A 341 -7.90 -8.75 -9.24
C TYR A 341 -7.31 -9.97 -8.51
N ASN A 342 -7.93 -10.46 -7.43
CA ASN A 342 -7.38 -11.53 -6.60
C ASN A 342 -8.27 -12.78 -6.51
N GLY A 343 -9.22 -12.91 -7.43
CA GLY A 343 -10.10 -14.09 -7.52
C GLY A 343 -9.40 -15.32 -8.10
N SER A 344 -8.40 -15.12 -8.97
CA SER A 344 -7.64 -16.22 -9.56
C SER A 344 -6.58 -16.72 -8.59
N VAL A 345 -6.78 -17.93 -8.06
CA VAL A 345 -5.84 -18.55 -7.12
C VAL A 345 -5.47 -19.94 -7.69
N PRO A 346 -4.21 -20.15 -8.13
CA PRO A 346 -3.79 -21.44 -8.69
C PRO A 346 -3.79 -22.54 -7.61
N PRO A 347 -3.72 -23.83 -8.00
CA PRO A 347 -3.50 -24.92 -7.05
C PRO A 347 -2.32 -24.64 -6.13
N GLU A 348 -2.48 -24.91 -4.84
CA GLU A 348 -1.52 -24.60 -3.75
C GLU A 348 -1.16 -23.11 -3.63
N GLY A 349 -1.83 -22.23 -4.40
CA GLY A 349 -1.70 -20.78 -4.32
C GLY A 349 -2.49 -20.21 -3.15
N THR A 350 -2.12 -18.98 -2.78
CA THR A 350 -2.76 -18.23 -1.70
C THR A 350 -3.08 -16.81 -2.13
N THR A 351 -4.08 -16.22 -1.47
CA THR A 351 -4.38 -14.80 -1.53
C THR A 351 -4.85 -14.33 -0.16
N THR A 352 -4.77 -13.04 0.11
CA THR A 352 -5.15 -12.47 1.41
C THR A 352 -6.11 -11.31 1.22
N PHE A 353 -6.97 -11.11 2.20
CA PHE A 353 -7.70 -9.88 2.41
C PHE A 353 -7.61 -9.47 3.89
N GLY A 354 -7.80 -8.19 4.16
CA GLY A 354 -7.79 -7.70 5.52
C GLY A 354 -8.97 -6.79 5.81
N PHE A 355 -9.16 -6.50 7.08
CA PHE A 355 -10.22 -5.61 7.54
C PHE A 355 -9.88 -4.98 8.88
N THR A 356 -10.52 -3.84 9.17
CA THR A 356 -10.62 -3.30 10.52
C THR A 356 -12.03 -3.57 11.08
N ALA A 357 -12.09 -3.83 12.36
CA ALA A 357 -13.35 -4.09 13.06
C ALA A 357 -13.33 -3.52 14.47
N ASN A 358 -14.50 -3.19 14.98
CA ASN A 358 -14.71 -2.80 16.37
C ASN A 358 -15.21 -4.00 17.19
N PHE A 359 -14.95 -3.97 18.50
CA PHE A 359 -15.52 -4.89 19.47
C PHE A 359 -15.75 -4.19 20.81
N SER A 360 -16.68 -4.73 21.61
CA SER A 360 -16.89 -4.34 23.00
C SER A 360 -16.74 -5.57 23.88
N GLY A 361 -15.93 -5.49 24.94
CA GLY A 361 -15.64 -6.65 25.79
C GLY A 361 -14.53 -7.55 25.21
N THR A 362 -14.82 -8.84 25.01
CA THR A 362 -13.83 -9.82 24.53
C THR A 362 -13.81 -9.90 23.01
N ASN A 363 -12.63 -9.87 22.41
CA ASN A 363 -12.46 -10.12 20.98
C ASN A 363 -12.23 -11.62 20.73
N THR A 364 -13.29 -12.40 20.77
CA THR A 364 -13.23 -13.85 20.50
C THR A 364 -13.03 -14.10 19.01
N LEU A 365 -12.08 -14.98 18.66
CA LEU A 365 -11.77 -15.31 17.28
C LEU A 365 -12.91 -16.10 16.63
N PRO A 366 -13.34 -15.73 15.40
CA PRO A 366 -14.31 -16.51 14.64
C PRO A 366 -13.66 -17.72 13.98
N THR A 367 -14.46 -18.73 13.66
CA THR A 367 -14.08 -19.75 12.69
C THR A 367 -14.46 -19.27 11.29
N VAL A 368 -13.45 -19.10 10.42
CA VAL A 368 -13.66 -18.66 9.03
C VAL A 368 -13.69 -19.88 8.11
N THR A 369 -14.70 -19.94 7.27
CA THR A 369 -14.84 -20.94 6.19
C THR A 369 -14.64 -20.25 4.85
N CYS A 370 -14.24 -21.00 3.80
CA CYS A 370 -14.19 -20.45 2.45
C CYS A 370 -14.72 -21.43 1.41
N THR A 371 -15.08 -20.85 0.25
CA THR A 371 -15.50 -21.56 -0.95
C THR A 371 -14.73 -20.97 -2.14
N GLY A 372 -14.05 -21.83 -2.91
CA GLY A 372 -13.44 -21.49 -4.19
C GLY A 372 -14.36 -21.89 -5.37
N ARG A 373 -14.33 -21.09 -6.44
CA ARG A 373 -15.14 -21.32 -7.67
C ARG A 373 -14.24 -21.33 -8.90
#